data_43726593007934cf8c3611da1976819b
#
_entry.id   43726593007934cf8c3611da1976819b
#
_cell.length_a   1.000
_cell.length_b   1.000
_cell.length_c   1.000
_cell.angle_alpha   90.00
_cell.angle_beta   90.00
_cell.angle_gamma   90.00
#
_symmetry.space_group_name_H-M   'P 1'
#
loop_
_entity.id
_entity.type
_entity.pdbx_description
1 polymer ?
#
loop_
_entity_poly.entity_id
_entity_poly.type
_entity_poly.pdbx_seq_one_letter_code
_entity_poly.pdbx_strand_id
1 'polypeptide(L)'
;SALEAQGKDDEAKQVLNDALQLSGSSSEDYYNRGMIYVDLQDYTNAADMLNKSYDKGYKAALLGLGEVSYTQQDYDTALTYYEKYFDEVDISSVDASLAAKAYNQYAAVLLAKGEYEKAAQACESGLTYNDRESDAALSFNLIVSYEHLEQWEDAYNTAKTYVSKYPEDTKGQKEYQFLESRVTQ
;
A
#
# COMPACT_ATOMS: atom_id res chain seq x y z
N SER A 1 23.11 -14.29 10.77
CA SER A 1 23.29 -13.56 12.04
C SER A 1 22.85 -12.10 11.91
N ALA A 2 22.67 -11.39 13.02
CA ALA A 2 22.29 -9.96 13.00
C ALA A 2 23.32 -9.10 12.25
N LEU A 3 24.60 -9.46 12.27
CA LEU A 3 25.67 -8.78 11.53
C LEU A 3 25.59 -8.99 10.00
N GLU A 4 25.13 -10.14 9.54
CA GLU A 4 24.93 -10.39 8.10
C GLU A 4 23.70 -9.62 7.58
N ALA A 5 22.64 -9.49 8.38
CA ALA A 5 21.49 -8.65 8.04
C ALA A 5 21.91 -7.17 7.96
N GLN A 6 22.68 -6.66 8.93
CA GLN A 6 23.16 -5.29 8.94
C GLN A 6 24.13 -4.98 7.78
N GLY A 7 25.00 -5.93 7.40
CA GLY A 7 25.87 -5.77 6.23
C GLY A 7 25.11 -5.68 4.92
N LYS A 8 24.02 -6.43 4.75
CA LYS A 8 23.14 -6.34 3.59
C LYS A 8 22.36 -5.03 3.55
N ASP A 9 21.93 -4.52 4.71
CA ASP A 9 21.26 -3.22 4.80
C ASP A 9 22.19 -2.08 4.39
N ASP A 10 23.46 -2.12 4.81
CA ASP A 10 24.46 -1.10 4.44
C ASP A 10 24.79 -1.15 2.94
N GLU A 11 24.92 -2.35 2.36
CA GLU A 11 25.10 -2.53 0.93
C GLU A 11 23.89 -2.02 0.13
N ALA A 12 22.67 -2.31 0.57
CA ALA A 12 21.45 -1.84 -0.05
C ALA A 12 21.36 -0.30 -0.04
N LYS A 13 21.66 0.32 1.11
CA LYS A 13 21.72 1.78 1.21
C LYS A 13 22.80 2.40 0.31
N GLN A 14 23.93 1.74 0.15
CA GLN A 14 24.97 2.23 -0.77
C GLN A 14 24.48 2.23 -2.21
N VAL A 15 23.82 1.15 -2.66
CA VAL A 15 23.24 1.06 -4.02
C VAL A 15 22.18 2.15 -4.24
N LEU A 16 21.32 2.41 -3.26
CA LEU A 16 20.33 3.49 -3.33
C LEU A 16 21.00 4.87 -3.42
N ASN A 17 22.04 5.12 -2.62
CA ASN A 17 22.78 6.38 -2.68
C ASN A 17 23.53 6.56 -4.02
N ASP A 18 24.07 5.49 -4.58
CA ASP A 18 24.70 5.53 -5.92
C ASP A 18 23.67 5.84 -7.00
N ALA A 19 22.47 5.27 -6.91
CA ALA A 19 21.36 5.56 -7.83
C ALA A 19 20.93 7.04 -7.78
N LEU A 20 20.99 7.70 -6.63
CA LEU A 20 20.71 9.14 -6.49
C LEU A 20 21.70 10.03 -7.23
N GLN A 21 22.91 9.54 -7.53
CA GLN A 21 23.92 10.29 -8.31
C GLN A 21 23.62 10.28 -9.82
N LEU A 22 22.70 9.42 -10.27
CA LEU A 22 22.30 9.39 -11.68
C LEU A 22 21.56 10.69 -12.02
N SER A 23 22.03 11.38 -13.04
CA SER A 23 21.44 12.64 -13.49
C SER A 23 20.21 12.40 -14.35
N GLY A 24 19.14 13.10 -14.05
CA GLY A 24 17.91 13.12 -14.82
C GLY A 24 16.99 14.22 -14.31
N SER A 25 16.15 14.77 -15.18
CA SER A 25 15.24 15.87 -14.84
C SER A 25 13.84 15.68 -15.40
N SER A 26 13.51 14.47 -15.89
CA SER A 26 12.16 14.10 -16.28
C SER A 26 11.27 13.96 -15.05
N SER A 27 9.96 13.92 -15.25
CA SER A 27 9.01 13.63 -14.18
C SER A 27 9.26 12.28 -13.51
N GLU A 28 9.61 11.28 -14.32
CA GLU A 28 9.92 9.92 -13.87
C GLU A 28 11.25 9.86 -13.09
N ASP A 29 12.29 10.61 -13.52
CA ASP A 29 13.56 10.70 -12.76
C ASP A 29 13.33 11.28 -11.35
N TYR A 30 12.47 12.30 -11.24
CA TYR A 30 12.09 12.85 -9.93
C TYR A 30 11.30 11.86 -9.09
N TYR A 31 10.36 11.12 -9.69
CA TYR A 31 9.61 10.07 -9.02
C TYR A 31 10.54 8.99 -8.46
N ASN A 32 11.40 8.45 -9.29
CA ASN A 32 12.33 7.38 -8.89
C ASN A 32 13.25 7.82 -7.75
N ARG A 33 13.78 9.05 -7.81
CA ARG A 33 14.58 9.60 -6.70
C ARG A 33 13.74 9.81 -5.45
N GLY A 34 12.51 10.25 -5.59
CA GLY A 34 11.58 10.37 -4.48
C GLY A 34 11.35 9.04 -3.78
N MET A 35 11.11 7.96 -4.55
CA MET A 35 10.94 6.61 -3.99
C MET A 35 12.23 6.07 -3.35
N ILE A 36 13.41 6.35 -3.93
CA ILE A 36 14.69 6.02 -3.28
C ILE A 36 14.82 6.71 -1.92
N TYR A 37 14.43 7.98 -1.82
CA TYR A 37 14.43 8.68 -0.53
C TYR A 37 13.40 8.10 0.46
N VAL A 38 12.26 7.58 -0.01
CA VAL A 38 11.32 6.82 0.84
C VAL A 38 12.00 5.59 1.43
N ASP A 39 12.68 4.80 0.62
CA ASP A 39 13.42 3.60 1.05
C ASP A 39 14.55 3.94 2.04
N LEU A 40 15.20 5.09 1.86
CA LEU A 40 16.21 5.63 2.78
C LEU A 40 15.61 6.29 4.03
N GLN A 41 14.29 6.37 4.13
CA GLN A 41 13.54 7.03 5.21
C GLN A 41 13.84 8.55 5.33
N ASP A 42 14.31 9.16 4.25
CA ASP A 42 14.50 10.62 4.14
C ASP A 42 13.22 11.25 3.56
N TYR A 43 12.20 11.31 4.37
CA TYR A 43 10.86 11.75 3.97
C TYR A 43 10.80 13.22 3.50
N THR A 44 11.75 14.05 3.96
CA THR A 44 11.84 15.45 3.53
C THR A 44 12.27 15.54 2.06
N ASN A 45 13.35 14.87 1.69
CA ASN A 45 13.83 14.84 0.31
C ASN A 45 12.89 14.02 -0.58
N ALA A 46 12.28 12.96 -0.06
CA ALA A 46 11.24 12.20 -0.75
C ALA A 46 10.09 13.10 -1.21
N ALA A 47 9.51 13.87 -0.28
CA ALA A 47 8.40 14.78 -0.59
C ALA A 47 8.81 15.86 -1.60
N ASP A 48 10.02 16.44 -1.50
CA ASP A 48 10.51 17.44 -2.46
C ASP A 48 10.62 16.85 -3.88
N MET A 49 11.18 15.66 -4.02
CA MET A 49 11.33 15.00 -5.32
C MET A 49 9.97 14.58 -5.90
N LEU A 50 9.08 14.03 -5.07
CA LEU A 50 7.74 13.61 -5.50
C LEU A 50 6.87 14.81 -5.91
N ASN A 51 6.95 15.95 -5.22
CA ASN A 51 6.28 17.18 -5.63
C ASN A 51 6.81 17.67 -6.99
N LYS A 52 8.13 17.69 -7.20
CA LYS A 52 8.72 18.03 -8.50
C LYS A 52 8.27 17.09 -9.61
N SER A 53 8.11 15.81 -9.31
CA SER A 53 7.56 14.81 -10.23
C SER A 53 6.11 15.13 -10.59
N TYR A 54 5.28 15.39 -9.60
CA TYR A 54 3.88 15.75 -9.77
C TYR A 54 3.72 17.05 -10.59
N ASP A 55 4.48 18.09 -10.27
CA ASP A 55 4.47 19.38 -10.98
C ASP A 55 4.85 19.23 -12.47
N LYS A 56 5.62 18.20 -12.79
CA LYS A 56 5.96 17.83 -14.18
C LYS A 56 4.96 16.87 -14.83
N GLY A 57 3.84 16.60 -14.18
CA GLY A 57 2.70 15.83 -14.71
C GLY A 57 2.69 14.34 -14.41
N TYR A 58 3.63 13.81 -13.61
CA TYR A 58 3.62 12.40 -13.24
C TYR A 58 2.68 12.14 -12.06
N LYS A 59 1.44 11.79 -12.37
CA LYS A 59 0.36 11.66 -11.38
C LYS A 59 0.60 10.58 -10.32
N ALA A 60 1.31 9.49 -10.66
CA ALA A 60 1.66 8.45 -9.69
C ALA A 60 2.51 8.97 -8.51
N ALA A 61 3.13 10.16 -8.63
CA ALA A 61 3.80 10.81 -7.51
C ALA A 61 2.88 11.10 -6.33
N LEU A 62 1.57 11.27 -6.56
CA LEU A 62 0.57 11.42 -5.49
C LEU A 62 0.51 10.18 -4.59
N LEU A 63 0.67 8.98 -5.15
CA LEU A 63 0.73 7.74 -4.35
C LEU A 63 1.96 7.73 -3.44
N GLY A 64 3.12 8.17 -3.95
CA GLY A 64 4.33 8.30 -3.15
C GLY A 64 4.22 9.36 -2.04
N LEU A 65 3.58 10.51 -2.32
CA LEU A 65 3.30 11.54 -1.31
C LEU A 65 2.35 11.03 -0.23
N GLY A 66 1.33 10.26 -0.63
CA GLY A 66 0.44 9.58 0.30
C GLY A 66 1.19 8.58 1.19
N GLU A 67 2.10 7.79 0.62
CA GLU A 67 2.93 6.83 1.34
C GLU A 67 3.86 7.52 2.36
N VAL A 68 4.50 8.63 1.97
CA VAL A 68 5.31 9.46 2.88
C VAL A 68 4.46 9.95 4.06
N SER A 69 3.30 10.53 3.79
CA SER A 69 2.40 11.05 4.83
C SER A 69 1.87 9.93 5.73
N TYR A 70 1.50 8.78 5.16
CA TYR A 70 1.05 7.61 5.92
C TYR A 70 2.13 7.11 6.89
N THR A 71 3.37 7.00 6.41
CA THR A 71 4.50 6.55 7.24
C THR A 71 4.81 7.51 8.38
N GLN A 72 4.57 8.80 8.17
CA GLN A 72 4.66 9.83 9.21
C GLN A 72 3.41 9.90 10.11
N GLN A 73 2.43 9.00 9.91
CA GLN A 73 1.16 8.95 10.63
C GLN A 73 0.26 10.18 10.41
N ASP A 74 0.54 10.97 9.39
CA ASP A 74 -0.35 12.06 8.94
C ASP A 74 -1.40 11.48 7.98
N TYR A 75 -2.36 10.77 8.56
CA TYR A 75 -3.40 10.06 7.80
C TYR A 75 -4.34 11.00 7.05
N ASP A 76 -4.55 12.22 7.54
CA ASP A 76 -5.41 13.19 6.85
C ASP A 76 -4.76 13.69 5.57
N THR A 77 -3.47 14.01 5.61
CA THR A 77 -2.70 14.39 4.42
C THR A 77 -2.55 13.21 3.46
N ALA A 78 -2.27 12.00 3.97
CA ALA A 78 -2.19 10.79 3.15
C ALA A 78 -3.50 10.55 2.39
N LEU A 79 -4.64 10.62 3.09
CA LEU A 79 -5.97 10.46 2.48
C LEU A 79 -6.19 11.48 1.36
N THR A 80 -5.85 12.76 1.60
CA THR A 80 -5.96 13.82 0.62
C THR A 80 -5.18 13.52 -0.67
N TYR A 81 -3.96 12.98 -0.56
CA TYR A 81 -3.16 12.62 -1.73
C TYR A 81 -3.74 11.43 -2.50
N TYR A 82 -4.26 10.41 -1.82
CA TYR A 82 -4.88 9.26 -2.49
C TYR A 82 -6.20 9.64 -3.16
N GLU A 83 -7.06 10.41 -2.49
CA GLU A 83 -8.30 10.92 -3.10
C GLU A 83 -7.99 11.74 -4.35
N LYS A 84 -7.00 12.65 -4.26
CA LYS A 84 -6.55 13.43 -5.40
C LYS A 84 -6.03 12.57 -6.56
N TYR A 85 -5.35 11.46 -6.25
CA TYR A 85 -4.92 10.51 -7.28
C TYR A 85 -6.12 9.91 -8.02
N PHE A 86 -7.13 9.43 -7.31
CA PHE A 86 -8.34 8.86 -7.91
C PHE A 86 -9.18 9.90 -8.65
N ASP A 87 -9.15 11.17 -8.25
CA ASP A 87 -9.84 12.26 -8.94
C ASP A 87 -9.14 12.65 -10.26
N GLU A 88 -7.81 12.61 -10.29
CA GLU A 88 -7.01 13.07 -11.44
C GLU A 88 -6.63 11.97 -12.43
N VAL A 89 -6.79 10.71 -12.06
CA VAL A 89 -6.37 9.54 -12.84
C VAL A 89 -7.55 8.63 -13.14
N ASP A 90 -7.80 8.37 -14.41
CA ASP A 90 -8.69 7.28 -14.81
C ASP A 90 -8.02 5.95 -14.44
N ILE A 91 -8.41 5.40 -13.29
CA ILE A 91 -7.83 4.19 -12.73
C ILE A 91 -7.99 2.97 -13.65
N SER A 92 -8.98 2.99 -14.55
CA SER A 92 -9.17 1.92 -15.53
C SER A 92 -8.14 1.96 -16.68
N SER A 93 -7.43 3.09 -16.83
CA SER A 93 -6.43 3.30 -17.87
C SER A 93 -4.99 2.96 -17.45
N VAL A 94 -4.75 2.73 -16.14
CA VAL A 94 -3.44 2.36 -15.64
C VAL A 94 -3.27 0.84 -15.62
N ASP A 95 -2.03 0.37 -15.50
CA ASP A 95 -1.81 -1.08 -15.38
C ASP A 95 -2.41 -1.66 -14.09
N ALA A 96 -2.73 -2.95 -14.13
CA ALA A 96 -3.44 -3.64 -13.05
C ALA A 96 -2.66 -3.59 -11.71
N SER A 97 -1.33 -3.68 -11.76
CA SER A 97 -0.50 -3.66 -10.56
C SER A 97 -0.54 -2.29 -9.90
N LEU A 98 -0.42 -1.20 -10.68
CA LEU A 98 -0.50 0.15 -10.15
C LEU A 98 -1.90 0.45 -9.58
N ALA A 99 -2.96 0.01 -10.24
CA ALA A 99 -4.33 0.18 -9.76
C ALA A 99 -4.55 -0.57 -8.43
N ALA A 100 -4.14 -1.83 -8.35
CA ALA A 100 -4.26 -2.63 -7.13
C ALA A 100 -3.43 -2.03 -5.98
N LYS A 101 -2.20 -1.58 -6.26
CA LYS A 101 -1.35 -0.89 -5.28
C LYS A 101 -2.02 0.38 -4.77
N ALA A 102 -2.59 1.21 -5.64
CA ALA A 102 -3.27 2.44 -5.26
C ALA A 102 -4.45 2.16 -4.31
N TYR A 103 -5.29 1.19 -4.64
CA TYR A 103 -6.40 0.78 -3.77
C TYR A 103 -5.92 0.22 -2.44
N ASN A 104 -4.85 -0.58 -2.42
CA ASN A 104 -4.31 -1.11 -1.17
C ASN A 104 -3.79 -0.02 -0.24
N GLN A 105 -3.06 0.96 -0.77
CA GLN A 105 -2.57 2.09 0.01
C GLN A 105 -3.72 2.97 0.53
N TYR A 106 -4.71 3.23 -0.31
CA TYR A 106 -5.91 3.97 0.08
C TYR A 106 -6.69 3.26 1.19
N ALA A 107 -6.92 1.94 1.04
CA ALA A 107 -7.59 1.13 2.06
C ALA A 107 -6.82 1.14 3.40
N ALA A 108 -5.50 1.06 3.38
CA ALA A 108 -4.69 1.10 4.59
C ALA A 108 -4.85 2.43 5.37
N VAL A 109 -4.94 3.57 4.67
CA VAL A 109 -5.22 4.86 5.31
C VAL A 109 -6.63 4.92 5.88
N LEU A 110 -7.63 4.43 5.13
CA LEU A 110 -9.02 4.39 5.59
C LEU A 110 -9.17 3.54 6.85
N LEU A 111 -8.50 2.37 6.90
CA LEU A 111 -8.43 1.53 8.11
C LEU A 111 -7.81 2.29 9.28
N ALA A 112 -6.68 2.97 9.07
CA ALA A 112 -6.01 3.75 10.11
C ALA A 112 -6.89 4.89 10.66
N LYS A 113 -7.81 5.42 9.83
CA LYS A 113 -8.79 6.44 10.21
C LYS A 113 -10.09 5.85 10.78
N GLY A 114 -10.28 4.53 10.75
CA GLY A 114 -11.51 3.88 11.18
C GLY A 114 -12.68 4.01 10.19
N GLU A 115 -12.41 4.33 8.93
CA GLU A 115 -13.41 4.45 7.87
C GLU A 115 -13.63 3.07 7.19
N TYR A 116 -14.11 2.10 7.98
CA TYR A 116 -14.10 0.67 7.63
C TYR A 116 -14.95 0.32 6.40
N GLU A 117 -16.11 0.96 6.20
CA GLU A 117 -16.95 0.74 5.03
C GLU A 117 -16.23 1.15 3.73
N LYS A 118 -15.58 2.31 3.76
CA LYS A 118 -14.81 2.77 2.59
C LYS A 118 -13.57 1.90 2.37
N ALA A 119 -12.93 1.45 3.45
CA ALA A 119 -11.78 0.55 3.37
C ALA A 119 -12.17 -0.78 2.71
N ALA A 120 -13.31 -1.37 3.10
CA ALA A 120 -13.82 -2.59 2.45
C ALA A 120 -14.07 -2.37 0.96
N GLN A 121 -14.76 -1.29 0.58
CA GLN A 121 -15.03 -0.96 -0.82
C GLN A 121 -13.74 -0.75 -1.64
N ALA A 122 -12.73 -0.10 -1.05
CA ALA A 122 -11.43 0.08 -1.70
C ALA A 122 -10.72 -1.27 -1.91
N CYS A 123 -10.74 -2.15 -0.89
CA CYS A 123 -10.16 -3.49 -1.02
C CYS A 123 -10.87 -4.32 -2.09
N GLU A 124 -12.20 -4.35 -2.10
CA GLU A 124 -13.00 -5.04 -3.12
C GLU A 124 -12.66 -4.54 -4.52
N SER A 125 -12.58 -3.22 -4.70
CA SER A 125 -12.19 -2.61 -5.97
C SER A 125 -10.78 -3.02 -6.39
N GLY A 126 -9.82 -2.99 -5.47
CA GLY A 126 -8.43 -3.38 -5.73
C GLY A 126 -8.30 -4.85 -6.12
N LEU A 127 -9.05 -5.74 -5.48
CA LEU A 127 -9.06 -7.18 -5.77
C LEU A 127 -9.56 -7.53 -7.17
N THR A 128 -10.37 -6.65 -7.81
CA THR A 128 -10.83 -6.88 -9.20
C THR A 128 -9.69 -6.90 -10.21
N TYR A 129 -8.56 -6.27 -9.89
CA TYR A 129 -7.39 -6.22 -10.78
C TYR A 129 -6.55 -7.50 -10.76
N ASN A 130 -6.80 -8.42 -9.83
CA ASN A 130 -6.13 -9.72 -9.71
C ASN A 130 -4.60 -9.60 -9.69
N ASP A 131 -4.05 -8.54 -9.08
CA ASP A 131 -2.62 -8.35 -8.94
C ASP A 131 -2.06 -9.22 -7.81
N ARG A 132 -1.15 -10.12 -8.16
CA ARG A 132 -0.62 -11.11 -7.22
C ARG A 132 0.14 -10.49 -6.03
N GLU A 133 0.79 -9.35 -6.25
CA GLU A 133 1.61 -8.69 -5.22
C GLU A 133 0.72 -8.00 -4.18
N SER A 134 -0.35 -7.37 -4.63
CA SER A 134 -1.28 -6.62 -3.76
C SER A 134 -2.39 -7.48 -3.16
N ASP A 135 -2.69 -8.64 -3.75
CA ASP A 135 -3.85 -9.48 -3.41
C ASP A 135 -3.86 -9.92 -1.93
N ALA A 136 -2.72 -10.33 -1.39
CA ALA A 136 -2.64 -10.77 0.00
C ALA A 136 -2.95 -9.62 0.97
N ALA A 137 -2.37 -8.44 0.72
CA ALA A 137 -2.57 -7.26 1.56
C ALA A 137 -4.02 -6.75 1.47
N LEU A 138 -4.56 -6.66 0.25
CA LEU A 138 -5.96 -6.25 0.01
C LEU A 138 -6.95 -7.21 0.68
N SER A 139 -6.75 -8.53 0.53
CA SER A 139 -7.61 -9.53 1.16
C SER A 139 -7.56 -9.44 2.69
N PHE A 140 -6.37 -9.25 3.25
CA PHE A 140 -6.23 -9.12 4.70
C PHE A 140 -6.85 -7.82 5.23
N ASN A 141 -6.66 -6.70 4.53
CA ASN A 141 -7.31 -5.42 4.85
C ASN A 141 -8.84 -5.52 4.76
N LEU A 142 -9.36 -6.30 3.81
CA LEU A 142 -10.79 -6.56 3.67
C LEU A 142 -11.35 -7.36 4.86
N ILE A 143 -10.64 -8.41 5.29
CA ILE A 143 -10.99 -9.17 6.51
C ILE A 143 -11.09 -8.23 7.69
N VAL A 144 -10.06 -7.42 7.95
CA VAL A 144 -10.03 -6.45 9.06
C VAL A 144 -11.19 -5.46 8.96
N SER A 145 -11.51 -4.99 7.76
CA SER A 145 -12.63 -4.08 7.53
C SER A 145 -13.95 -4.72 7.93
N TYR A 146 -14.23 -5.94 7.47
CA TYR A 146 -15.45 -6.67 7.79
C TYR A 146 -15.57 -7.01 9.28
N GLU A 147 -14.45 -7.33 9.94
CA GLU A 147 -14.45 -7.56 11.41
C GLU A 147 -14.87 -6.31 12.19
N HIS A 148 -14.34 -5.15 11.83
CA HIS A 148 -14.74 -3.89 12.46
C HIS A 148 -16.19 -3.48 12.17
N LEU A 149 -16.75 -3.95 11.05
CA LEU A 149 -18.15 -3.76 10.67
C LEU A 149 -19.07 -4.83 11.28
N GLU A 150 -18.52 -5.77 12.06
CA GLU A 150 -19.23 -6.93 12.60
C GLU A 150 -19.89 -7.82 11.53
N GLN A 151 -19.38 -7.76 10.29
CA GLN A 151 -19.81 -8.58 9.15
C GLN A 151 -19.06 -9.93 9.18
N TRP A 152 -19.36 -10.74 10.19
CA TRP A 152 -18.60 -11.94 10.51
C TRP A 152 -18.59 -12.99 9.41
N GLU A 153 -19.72 -13.18 8.70
CA GLU A 153 -19.80 -14.13 7.58
C GLU A 153 -18.92 -13.70 6.41
N ASP A 154 -18.90 -12.40 6.07
CA ASP A 154 -18.10 -11.87 4.99
C ASP A 154 -16.61 -11.94 5.33
N ALA A 155 -16.24 -11.59 6.57
CA ALA A 155 -14.88 -11.77 7.09
C ALA A 155 -14.43 -13.23 7.01
N TYR A 156 -15.27 -14.17 7.47
CA TYR A 156 -14.97 -15.61 7.42
C TYR A 156 -14.79 -16.12 5.99
N ASN A 157 -15.70 -15.77 5.06
CA ASN A 157 -15.63 -16.21 3.68
C ASN A 157 -14.37 -15.65 2.97
N THR A 158 -14.02 -14.40 3.28
CA THR A 158 -12.79 -13.77 2.78
C THR A 158 -11.55 -14.47 3.37
N ALA A 159 -11.52 -14.73 4.67
CA ALA A 159 -10.43 -15.43 5.32
C ALA A 159 -10.27 -16.87 4.82
N LYS A 160 -11.36 -17.58 4.56
CA LYS A 160 -11.35 -18.92 3.97
C LYS A 160 -10.71 -18.93 2.58
N THR A 161 -11.03 -17.94 1.76
CA THR A 161 -10.42 -17.74 0.44
C THR A 161 -8.93 -17.41 0.58
N TYR A 162 -8.60 -16.51 1.52
CA TYR A 162 -7.24 -16.12 1.82
C TYR A 162 -6.35 -17.32 2.19
N VAL A 163 -6.75 -18.12 3.17
CA VAL A 163 -5.92 -19.28 3.62
C VAL A 163 -5.81 -20.37 2.58
N SER A 164 -6.78 -20.51 1.68
CA SER A 164 -6.69 -21.41 0.53
C SER A 164 -5.60 -20.95 -0.46
N LYS A 165 -5.41 -19.65 -0.60
CA LYS A 165 -4.45 -19.03 -1.52
C LYS A 165 -3.04 -18.93 -0.90
N TYR A 166 -2.99 -18.70 0.42
CA TYR A 166 -1.78 -18.46 1.20
C TYR A 166 -1.68 -19.43 2.39
N PRO A 167 -1.56 -20.75 2.16
CA PRO A 167 -1.64 -21.75 3.22
C PRO A 167 -0.46 -21.69 4.22
N GLU A 168 0.66 -21.05 3.83
CA GLU A 168 1.83 -20.91 4.69
C GLU A 168 1.76 -19.66 5.58
N ASP A 169 0.78 -18.77 5.38
CA ASP A 169 0.61 -17.59 6.23
C ASP A 169 -0.06 -17.97 7.56
N THR A 170 0.77 -18.12 8.58
CA THR A 170 0.33 -18.48 9.94
C THR A 170 -0.55 -17.43 10.59
N LYS A 171 -0.44 -16.15 10.20
CA LYS A 171 -1.29 -15.06 10.69
C LYS A 171 -2.70 -15.20 10.10
N GLY A 172 -2.79 -15.39 8.79
CA GLY A 172 -4.07 -15.63 8.12
C GLY A 172 -4.76 -16.90 8.61
N GLN A 173 -4.00 -17.99 8.90
CA GLN A 173 -4.55 -19.23 9.47
C GLN A 173 -5.18 -19.00 10.84
N LYS A 174 -4.55 -18.22 11.70
CA LYS A 174 -5.10 -17.90 13.04
C LYS A 174 -6.36 -17.06 12.92
N GLU A 175 -6.37 -16.10 12.00
CA GLU A 175 -7.52 -15.24 11.75
C GLU A 175 -8.71 -16.06 11.24
N TYR A 176 -8.48 -16.94 10.27
CA TYR A 176 -9.51 -17.86 9.79
C TYR A 176 -10.11 -18.70 10.91
N GLN A 177 -9.27 -19.32 11.78
CA GLN A 177 -9.75 -20.14 12.92
C GLN A 177 -10.57 -19.31 13.91
N PHE A 178 -10.18 -18.07 14.17
CA PHE A 178 -10.94 -17.15 15.02
C PHE A 178 -12.32 -16.89 14.42
N LEU A 179 -12.39 -16.52 13.15
CA LEU A 179 -13.63 -16.21 12.45
C LEU A 179 -14.54 -17.45 12.31
N GLU A 180 -13.97 -18.63 12.05
CA GLU A 180 -14.72 -19.89 12.02
C GLU A 180 -15.45 -20.13 13.35
N SER A 181 -14.79 -19.86 14.48
CA SER A 181 -15.42 -19.99 15.80
C SER A 181 -16.54 -18.97 16.05
N ARG A 182 -16.55 -17.85 15.34
CA ARG A 182 -17.57 -16.81 15.46
C ARG A 182 -18.83 -17.11 14.66
N VAL A 183 -18.71 -17.72 13.49
CA VAL A 183 -19.85 -18.01 12.60
C VAL A 183 -20.48 -19.37 12.83
N THR A 184 -19.83 -20.26 13.61
CA THR A 184 -20.33 -21.60 13.92
C THR A 184 -21.04 -21.70 15.29
N GLN A 185 -21.17 -20.60 16.01
CA GLN A 185 -21.92 -20.49 17.26
C GLN A 185 -23.36 -20.04 17.00
#